data_5ffefdae782f842127f21a68f9c47f63
#
_entry.id   5ffefdae782f842127f21a68f9c47f63
#
_cell.length_a   1.000
_cell.length_b   1.000
_cell.length_c   1.000
_cell.angle_alpha   90.00
_cell.angle_beta   90.00
_cell.angle_gamma   90.00
#
_symmetry.space_group_name_H-M   'P 1'
#
loop_
_entity.id
_entity.type
_entity.pdbx_description
1 polymer ?
#
loop_
_entity_poly.entity_id
_entity_poly.type
_entity_poly.pdbx_seq_one_letter_code
_entity_poly.pdbx_strand_id
1 'polypeptide(L)'
;DDEATLAWMNQHIPDGTWTLQEYVMHPAMYGERKFDMRVWAMITSIDPLRIVLNRKFMPKISTKHYSTSVMTKDDSCMHFKMPMGTECTKEYLPEPYPIHTATAEFYRNVKFARPIFDTAEFWNRVVVPQVERIICLVVLLSREEPLANHRVLMERGADFRRFLFLSPDFIIDHKGRAFLVEMNTNGFMPGDDVLYKMQKDTADALHVLGADGFPHHHEYKHKLAQLWKDFCKSSDAHAMHCDGELGHSAKRAVWELIHEEVHAFPTAWYRIFPSMFTNAHEALQQLDPDKFVTPLDAIIRDFLRFRELHNPLAGYA
;
A
#
# COMPACT_ATOMS: atom_id res chain seq x y z
N ASP A 1 -20.97 -12.33 25.61
CA ASP A 1 -21.90 -13.45 25.38
C ASP A 1 -22.40 -13.35 23.95
N ASP A 2 -21.93 -14.26 23.10
CA ASP A 2 -22.13 -14.19 21.64
C ASP A 2 -23.62 -14.23 21.27
N GLU A 3 -24.42 -14.93 22.03
CA GLU A 3 -25.86 -15.09 21.79
C GLU A 3 -26.64 -13.79 22.07
N ALA A 4 -26.28 -13.07 23.13
CA ALA A 4 -26.88 -11.78 23.45
C ALA A 4 -26.49 -10.69 22.41
N THR A 5 -25.25 -10.74 21.92
CA THR A 5 -24.76 -9.85 20.85
C THR A 5 -25.51 -10.11 19.55
N LEU A 6 -25.67 -11.37 19.15
CA LEU A 6 -26.43 -11.74 17.95
C LEU A 6 -27.92 -11.38 18.07
N ALA A 7 -28.55 -11.58 19.23
CA ALA A 7 -29.90 -11.18 19.45
C ALA A 7 -30.10 -9.66 19.38
N TRP A 8 -29.18 -8.90 19.94
CA TRP A 8 -29.17 -7.44 19.83
C TRP A 8 -28.98 -6.98 18.37
N MET A 9 -28.05 -7.60 17.65
CA MET A 9 -27.80 -7.28 16.23
C MET A 9 -29.05 -7.52 15.38
N ASN A 10 -29.69 -8.68 15.52
CA ASN A 10 -30.91 -9.02 14.77
C ASN A 10 -32.07 -8.04 15.04
N GLN A 11 -32.07 -7.39 16.19
CA GLN A 11 -33.11 -6.46 16.60
C GLN A 11 -32.86 -5.02 16.18
N HIS A 12 -31.59 -4.61 16.04
CA HIS A 12 -31.22 -3.20 15.93
C HIS A 12 -30.47 -2.86 14.63
N ILE A 13 -30.01 -3.90 13.89
CA ILE A 13 -29.27 -3.69 12.66
C ILE A 13 -30.22 -3.95 11.47
N PRO A 14 -30.38 -2.99 10.56
CA PRO A 14 -31.20 -3.18 9.35
C PRO A 14 -30.73 -4.35 8.51
N ASP A 15 -31.59 -4.97 7.76
CA ASP A 15 -31.23 -6.02 6.79
C ASP A 15 -30.11 -5.54 5.86
N GLY A 16 -29.05 -6.35 5.77
CA GLY A 16 -27.89 -6.02 4.95
C GLY A 16 -26.68 -6.91 5.25
N THR A 17 -25.60 -6.67 4.56
CA THR A 17 -24.33 -7.32 4.84
C THR A 17 -23.53 -6.50 5.84
N TRP A 18 -23.20 -7.09 6.96
CA TRP A 18 -22.47 -6.44 8.05
C TRP A 18 -21.15 -7.13 8.32
N THR A 19 -20.16 -6.34 8.69
CA THR A 19 -18.88 -6.85 9.18
C THR A 19 -18.72 -6.50 10.64
N LEU A 20 -18.58 -7.51 11.50
CA LEU A 20 -18.23 -7.34 12.91
C LEU A 20 -16.71 -7.45 13.05
N GLN A 21 -16.10 -6.43 13.65
CA GLN A 21 -14.66 -6.39 13.89
C GLN A 21 -14.37 -6.18 15.38
N GLU A 22 -13.33 -6.86 15.87
CA GLU A 22 -12.82 -6.59 17.22
C GLU A 22 -12.29 -5.16 17.30
N TYR A 23 -12.72 -4.44 18.33
CA TYR A 23 -12.29 -3.07 18.54
C TYR A 23 -10.86 -3.01 19.13
N VAL A 24 -9.99 -2.18 18.59
CA VAL A 24 -8.64 -1.94 19.11
C VAL A 24 -8.72 -1.05 20.35
N MET A 25 -8.86 -1.69 21.52
CA MET A 25 -9.05 -1.01 22.82
C MET A 25 -7.86 -0.15 23.25
N HIS A 26 -6.66 -0.51 22.84
CA HIS A 26 -5.42 0.16 23.23
C HIS A 26 -4.66 0.63 22.00
N PRO A 27 -5.14 1.67 21.28
CA PRO A 27 -4.42 2.22 20.13
C PRO A 27 -3.16 2.96 20.57
N ALA A 28 -2.22 3.14 19.63
CA ALA A 28 -1.23 4.18 19.75
C ALA A 28 -1.91 5.55 19.75
N MET A 29 -1.36 6.50 20.48
CA MET A 29 -2.01 7.76 20.77
C MET A 29 -1.21 8.93 20.20
N TYR A 30 -1.88 9.93 19.65
CA TYR A 30 -1.30 11.25 19.39
C TYR A 30 -1.60 12.16 20.59
N GLY A 31 -0.61 12.37 21.44
CA GLY A 31 -0.87 12.95 22.74
C GLY A 31 -1.78 12.04 23.58
N GLU A 32 -3.03 12.46 23.78
CA GLU A 32 -4.07 11.70 24.50
C GLU A 32 -5.27 11.36 23.59
N ARG A 33 -5.07 11.43 22.28
CA ARG A 33 -6.13 11.25 21.28
C ARG A 33 -5.84 10.02 20.44
N LYS A 34 -6.89 9.27 20.13
CA LYS A 34 -6.83 8.19 19.15
C LYS A 34 -6.58 8.75 17.77
N PHE A 35 -5.86 8.02 16.94
CA PHE A 35 -5.73 8.30 15.52
C PHE A 35 -5.79 7.03 14.71
N ASP A 36 -6.24 7.14 13.49
CA ASP A 36 -6.06 6.18 12.43
C ASP A 36 -5.22 6.82 11.32
N MET A 37 -4.69 5.98 10.46
CA MET A 37 -3.75 6.35 9.44
C MET A 37 -4.28 5.96 8.06
N ARG A 38 -4.46 6.91 7.17
CA ARG A 38 -4.70 6.66 5.75
C ARG A 38 -3.39 6.66 4.99
N VAL A 39 -3.12 5.60 4.27
CA VAL A 39 -2.00 5.51 3.34
C VAL A 39 -2.51 5.46 1.91
N TRP A 40 -1.64 5.68 0.93
CA TRP A 40 -1.99 5.59 -0.48
C TRP A 40 -1.12 4.55 -1.16
N ALA A 41 -1.78 3.62 -1.81
CA ALA A 41 -1.14 2.62 -2.64
C ALA A 41 -1.71 2.67 -4.06
N MET A 42 -0.97 2.15 -5.01
CA MET A 42 -1.43 2.03 -6.38
C MET A 42 -1.02 0.67 -6.93
N ILE A 43 -1.99 -0.06 -7.47
CA ILE A 43 -1.72 -1.23 -8.31
C ILE A 43 -1.41 -0.71 -9.70
N THR A 44 -0.18 -0.88 -10.15
CA THR A 44 0.28 -0.41 -11.47
C THR A 44 0.20 -1.49 -12.55
N SER A 45 0.07 -2.74 -12.13
CA SER A 45 -0.20 -3.90 -12.98
C SER A 45 -0.83 -5.03 -12.18
N ILE A 46 -1.70 -5.79 -12.81
CA ILE A 46 -2.34 -6.97 -12.22
C ILE A 46 -1.66 -8.28 -12.64
N ASP A 47 -1.00 -8.31 -13.81
CA ASP A 47 -0.23 -9.44 -14.31
C ASP A 47 0.98 -8.95 -15.15
N PRO A 48 2.21 -9.09 -14.67
CA PRO A 48 2.58 -9.45 -13.30
C PRO A 48 2.09 -8.40 -12.30
N LEU A 49 1.82 -8.83 -11.07
CA LEU A 49 1.36 -7.90 -10.04
C LEU A 49 2.46 -6.89 -9.67
N ARG A 50 2.11 -5.61 -9.69
CA ARG A 50 2.98 -4.53 -9.24
C ARG A 50 2.20 -3.57 -8.36
N ILE A 51 2.77 -3.26 -7.19
CA ILE A 51 2.16 -2.35 -6.21
C ILE A 51 3.21 -1.34 -5.77
N VAL A 52 2.85 -0.07 -5.81
CA VAL A 52 3.64 1.03 -5.23
C VAL A 52 2.89 1.63 -4.05
N LEU A 53 3.64 2.12 -3.07
CA LEU A 53 3.14 2.78 -1.86
C LEU A 53 3.71 4.19 -1.79
N ASN A 54 2.90 5.15 -1.34
CA ASN A 54 3.38 6.48 -1.03
C ASN A 54 4.02 6.50 0.37
N ARG A 55 5.18 7.11 0.52
CA ARG A 55 5.88 7.27 1.82
C ARG A 55 5.12 8.18 2.79
N LYS A 56 4.26 9.04 2.25
CA LYS A 56 3.41 9.92 3.03
C LYS A 56 2.16 9.18 3.45
N PHE A 57 1.66 9.49 4.62
CA PHE A 57 0.36 9.05 5.11
C PHE A 57 -0.35 10.19 5.83
N MET A 58 -1.65 10.07 5.97
CA MET A 58 -2.47 11.05 6.68
C MET A 58 -2.93 10.46 8.02
N PRO A 59 -2.45 11.01 9.14
CA PRO A 59 -3.03 10.69 10.43
C PRO A 59 -4.39 11.40 10.57
N LYS A 60 -5.44 10.65 10.83
CA LYS A 60 -6.78 11.14 11.15
C LYS A 60 -6.93 11.13 12.66
N ILE A 61 -6.70 12.25 13.31
CA ILE A 61 -6.65 12.39 14.76
C ILE A 61 -8.04 12.76 15.29
N SER A 62 -8.53 12.04 16.29
CA SER A 62 -9.80 12.35 16.95
C SER A 62 -9.78 13.73 17.62
N THR A 63 -10.92 14.39 17.67
CA THR A 63 -11.02 15.74 18.26
C THR A 63 -11.11 15.70 19.78
N LYS A 64 -11.53 14.61 20.38
CA LYS A 64 -11.61 14.41 21.82
C LYS A 64 -10.52 13.47 22.34
N HIS A 65 -10.20 13.60 23.63
CA HIS A 65 -9.31 12.67 24.33
C HIS A 65 -9.92 11.28 24.35
N TYR A 66 -9.09 10.28 24.12
CA TYR A 66 -9.52 8.89 24.12
C TYR A 66 -9.75 8.38 25.53
N SER A 67 -10.86 7.69 25.74
CA SER A 67 -11.19 7.03 26.99
C SER A 67 -11.88 5.69 26.72
N THR A 68 -11.49 4.67 27.47
CA THR A 68 -12.14 3.35 27.43
C THR A 68 -13.34 3.27 28.38
N SER A 69 -13.53 4.27 29.25
CA SER A 69 -14.63 4.30 30.21
C SER A 69 -15.99 4.66 29.59
N VAL A 70 -15.96 5.22 28.39
CA VAL A 70 -17.15 5.68 27.66
C VAL A 70 -17.11 5.10 26.26
N MET A 71 -17.60 3.89 26.10
CA MET A 71 -17.79 3.25 24.81
C MET A 71 -19.21 3.52 24.29
N THR A 72 -19.64 4.78 24.34
CA THR A 72 -20.97 5.14 23.88
C THR A 72 -20.94 5.56 22.42
N LYS A 73 -22.00 5.19 21.72
CA LYS A 73 -22.37 5.58 20.37
C LYS A 73 -22.28 7.09 20.12
N ASP A 74 -22.41 7.89 21.18
CA ASP A 74 -22.49 9.35 21.14
C ASP A 74 -21.12 10.05 21.10
N ASP A 75 -20.01 9.32 21.30
CA ASP A 75 -18.66 9.88 21.26
C ASP A 75 -17.90 9.59 19.96
N SER A 76 -18.59 9.70 18.84
CA SER A 76 -17.98 9.55 17.51
C SER A 76 -16.74 10.45 17.30
N CYS A 77 -16.71 11.62 17.95
CA CYS A 77 -15.57 12.55 17.92
C CYS A 77 -14.31 12.03 18.65
N MET A 78 -14.49 11.07 19.55
CA MET A 78 -13.41 10.37 20.26
C MET A 78 -12.87 9.18 19.45
N HIS A 79 -13.74 8.51 18.70
CA HIS A 79 -13.44 7.20 18.10
C HIS A 79 -13.24 7.24 16.59
N PHE A 80 -14.01 8.05 15.84
CA PHE A 80 -14.11 7.88 14.39
C PHE A 80 -14.08 9.15 13.54
N LYS A 81 -14.51 10.30 14.08
CA LYS A 81 -14.73 11.45 13.21
C LYS A 81 -13.54 12.37 13.15
N MET A 82 -13.06 12.57 11.94
CA MET A 82 -12.31 13.77 11.59
C MET A 82 -13.20 15.01 11.77
N PRO A 83 -12.61 16.19 12.05
CA PRO A 83 -13.35 17.44 12.24
C PRO A 83 -14.00 17.99 10.95
N MET A 84 -14.33 17.16 10.00
CA MET A 84 -15.00 17.53 8.74
C MET A 84 -16.53 17.58 8.85
N GLY A 85 -17.08 17.21 10.00
CA GLY A 85 -18.50 17.30 10.30
C GLY A 85 -18.80 18.40 11.31
N THR A 86 -19.98 18.98 11.23
CA THR A 86 -20.49 20.04 12.11
C THR A 86 -20.63 19.66 13.59
N GLU A 87 -20.46 18.36 13.90
CA GLU A 87 -20.67 17.83 15.26
C GLU A 87 -19.39 17.75 16.11
N CYS A 88 -18.20 17.68 15.46
CA CYS A 88 -16.93 17.65 16.17
C CYS A 88 -16.29 19.05 16.03
N THR A 89 -16.48 19.89 17.03
CA THR A 89 -16.04 21.29 16.99
C THR A 89 -14.52 21.44 16.85
N LYS A 90 -14.10 22.45 16.08
CA LYS A 90 -12.69 22.79 15.82
C LYS A 90 -11.90 23.19 17.09
N GLU A 91 -12.58 23.36 18.22
CA GLU A 91 -12.00 23.81 19.50
C GLU A 91 -10.89 22.90 20.05
N TYR A 92 -10.82 21.67 19.60
CA TYR A 92 -9.90 20.65 20.13
C TYR A 92 -8.67 20.38 19.27
N LEU A 93 -8.52 21.06 18.15
CA LEU A 93 -7.37 20.87 17.28
C LEU A 93 -6.35 21.98 17.47
N PRO A 94 -5.11 21.64 17.85
CA PRO A 94 -4.03 22.63 17.76
C PRO A 94 -3.81 22.97 16.29
N GLU A 95 -3.86 24.25 15.96
CA GLU A 95 -3.43 24.77 14.65
C GLU A 95 -1.88 24.79 14.57
N PRO A 96 -1.30 24.42 13.43
CA PRO A 96 -1.91 23.83 12.24
C PRO A 96 -2.07 22.29 12.37
N TYR A 97 -3.24 21.81 12.05
CA TYR A 97 -3.52 20.37 12.00
C TYR A 97 -2.58 19.69 10.98
N PRO A 98 -1.76 18.74 11.38
CA PRO A 98 -0.82 18.09 10.47
C PRO A 98 -1.55 17.09 9.57
N ILE A 99 -2.45 17.59 8.72
CA ILE A 99 -3.37 16.77 7.92
C ILE A 99 -2.64 16.00 6.83
N HIS A 100 -1.39 16.33 6.46
CA HIS A 100 -0.90 15.95 5.14
C HIS A 100 0.37 15.12 5.11
N THR A 101 1.12 15.03 6.18
CA THR A 101 2.33 14.19 6.24
C THR A 101 2.68 13.91 7.69
N ALA A 102 3.19 12.72 7.96
CA ALA A 102 3.88 12.46 9.21
C ALA A 102 5.10 13.40 9.28
N THR A 103 4.92 14.49 9.96
CA THR A 103 5.98 15.46 10.23
C THR A 103 6.81 14.98 11.42
N ALA A 104 7.98 15.57 11.61
CA ALA A 104 8.75 15.36 12.84
C ALA A 104 7.92 15.64 14.11
N GLU A 105 6.93 16.52 14.02
CA GLU A 105 5.98 16.80 15.08
C GLU A 105 5.05 15.61 15.36
N PHE A 106 4.53 14.94 14.32
CA PHE A 106 3.72 13.74 14.49
C PHE A 106 4.49 12.69 15.30
N TYR A 107 5.71 12.37 14.89
CA TYR A 107 6.53 11.36 15.57
C TYR A 107 6.88 11.73 17.01
N ARG A 108 7.05 13.02 17.33
CA ARG A 108 7.30 13.47 18.70
C ARG A 108 6.07 13.30 19.60
N ASN A 109 4.87 13.39 19.05
CA ASN A 109 3.61 13.34 19.80
C ASN A 109 2.97 11.96 19.84
N VAL A 110 3.40 11.00 18.99
CA VAL A 110 2.90 9.63 19.03
C VAL A 110 3.45 8.90 20.25
N LYS A 111 2.54 8.28 21.00
CA LYS A 111 2.83 7.52 22.23
C LYS A 111 2.46 6.04 22.05
N PHE A 112 3.39 5.19 22.46
CA PHE A 112 3.23 3.74 22.58
C PHE A 112 3.23 3.33 24.05
N ALA A 113 2.91 2.07 24.34
CA ALA A 113 2.90 1.52 25.72
C ALA A 113 4.26 1.60 26.41
N ARG A 114 5.33 1.59 25.62
CA ARG A 114 6.69 1.76 26.12
C ARG A 114 7.29 3.01 25.50
N PRO A 115 8.12 3.75 26.24
CA PRO A 115 8.86 4.85 25.67
C PRO A 115 9.73 4.36 24.49
N ILE A 116 9.57 5.00 23.34
CA ILE A 116 10.36 4.76 22.13
C ILE A 116 11.35 5.91 22.01
N PHE A 117 12.65 5.60 21.97
CA PHE A 117 13.70 6.61 21.91
C PHE A 117 13.67 7.38 20.59
N ASP A 118 13.50 6.66 19.46
CA ASP A 118 13.29 7.22 18.14
C ASP A 118 12.00 6.66 17.53
N THR A 119 10.93 7.44 17.64
CA THR A 119 9.61 7.04 17.14
C THR A 119 9.59 6.95 15.62
N ALA A 120 10.33 7.79 14.90
CA ALA A 120 10.39 7.74 13.45
C ALA A 120 11.12 6.48 12.96
N GLU A 121 12.23 6.10 13.61
CA GLU A 121 12.93 4.87 13.31
C GLU A 121 12.07 3.64 13.63
N PHE A 122 11.42 3.62 14.80
CA PHE A 122 10.48 2.56 15.17
C PHE A 122 9.35 2.43 14.15
N TRP A 123 8.76 3.56 13.73
CA TRP A 123 7.72 3.58 12.72
C TRP A 123 8.18 2.93 11.41
N ASN A 124 9.33 3.36 10.91
CA ASN A 124 9.89 2.85 9.66
C ASN A 124 10.30 1.36 9.73
N ARG A 125 10.77 0.90 10.88
CA ARG A 125 11.25 -0.48 11.06
C ARG A 125 10.18 -1.47 11.48
N VAL A 126 9.12 -1.01 12.14
CA VAL A 126 8.11 -1.90 12.73
C VAL A 126 6.74 -1.69 12.11
N VAL A 127 6.27 -0.45 11.97
CA VAL A 127 4.91 -0.17 11.49
C VAL A 127 4.81 -0.27 9.98
N VAL A 128 5.69 0.41 9.25
CA VAL A 128 5.66 0.47 7.78
C VAL A 128 5.75 -0.92 7.15
N PRO A 129 6.67 -1.83 7.56
CA PRO A 129 6.72 -3.17 6.97
C PRO A 129 5.45 -4.00 7.18
N GLN A 130 4.73 -3.79 8.29
CA GLN A 130 3.46 -4.46 8.51
C GLN A 130 2.38 -3.92 7.58
N VAL A 131 2.32 -2.60 7.38
CA VAL A 131 1.40 -1.94 6.45
C VAL A 131 1.63 -2.45 5.03
N GLU A 132 2.88 -2.47 4.56
CA GLU A 132 3.27 -3.00 3.25
C GLU A 132 2.81 -4.45 3.07
N ARG A 133 3.11 -5.28 4.06
CA ARG A 133 2.72 -6.69 4.05
C ARG A 133 1.21 -6.88 3.97
N ILE A 134 0.45 -6.14 4.78
CA ILE A 134 -1.02 -6.26 4.81
C ILE A 134 -1.62 -5.82 3.48
N ILE A 135 -1.15 -4.71 2.88
CA ILE A 135 -1.60 -4.26 1.56
C ILE A 135 -1.33 -5.32 0.50
N CYS A 136 -0.11 -5.85 0.46
CA CYS A 136 0.26 -6.90 -0.49
C CYS A 136 -0.62 -8.15 -0.33
N LEU A 137 -0.86 -8.61 0.90
CA LEU A 137 -1.69 -9.77 1.17
C LEU A 137 -3.14 -9.57 0.74
N VAL A 138 -3.74 -8.44 1.09
CA VAL A 138 -5.13 -8.15 0.70
C VAL A 138 -5.28 -8.09 -0.81
N VAL A 139 -4.36 -7.42 -1.50
CA VAL A 139 -4.39 -7.35 -2.97
C VAL A 139 -4.22 -8.73 -3.60
N LEU A 140 -3.31 -9.54 -3.10
CA LEU A 140 -3.09 -10.91 -3.60
C LEU A 140 -4.30 -11.80 -3.40
N LEU A 141 -4.90 -11.76 -2.20
CA LEU A 141 -6.09 -12.56 -1.87
C LEU A 141 -7.33 -12.15 -2.68
N SER A 142 -7.42 -10.87 -3.07
CA SER A 142 -8.53 -10.33 -3.87
C SER A 142 -8.25 -10.31 -5.38
N ARG A 143 -7.11 -10.83 -5.84
CA ARG A 143 -6.62 -10.70 -7.23
C ARG A 143 -7.38 -11.57 -8.23
N GLU A 144 -8.03 -12.66 -7.81
CA GLU A 144 -8.55 -13.70 -8.71
C GLU A 144 -9.50 -13.12 -9.78
N GLU A 145 -10.51 -12.38 -9.38
CA GLU A 145 -11.49 -11.78 -10.30
C GLU A 145 -10.87 -10.68 -11.19
N PRO A 146 -10.13 -9.69 -10.65
CA PRO A 146 -9.42 -8.71 -11.48
C PRO A 146 -8.46 -9.33 -12.49
N LEU A 147 -7.78 -10.42 -12.12
CA LEU A 147 -6.87 -11.14 -13.01
C LEU A 147 -7.63 -11.84 -14.14
N ALA A 148 -8.74 -12.51 -13.84
CA ALA A 148 -9.60 -13.13 -14.85
C ALA A 148 -10.12 -12.10 -15.84
N ASN A 149 -10.62 -10.97 -15.35
CA ASN A 149 -11.08 -9.87 -16.19
C ASN A 149 -9.96 -9.25 -17.05
N HIS A 150 -8.75 -9.17 -16.50
CA HIS A 150 -7.58 -8.70 -17.26
C HIS A 150 -7.28 -9.63 -18.43
N ARG A 151 -7.24 -10.95 -18.20
CA ARG A 151 -6.97 -11.95 -19.25
C ARG A 151 -7.97 -11.86 -20.39
N VAL A 152 -9.26 -11.82 -20.08
CA VAL A 152 -10.33 -11.69 -21.10
C VAL A 152 -10.13 -10.45 -21.98
N LEU A 153 -9.67 -9.35 -21.41
CA LEU A 153 -9.44 -8.12 -22.16
C LEU A 153 -8.19 -8.18 -23.02
N MET A 154 -7.12 -8.81 -22.53
CA MET A 154 -5.90 -9.03 -23.31
C MET A 154 -6.16 -9.94 -24.51
N GLU A 155 -6.95 -11.01 -24.33
CA GLU A 155 -7.39 -11.88 -25.42
C GLU A 155 -8.21 -11.15 -26.50
N ARG A 156 -8.92 -10.09 -26.09
CA ARG A 156 -9.65 -9.21 -27.03
C ARG A 156 -8.79 -8.12 -27.68
N GLY A 157 -7.46 -8.18 -27.48
CA GLY A 157 -6.51 -7.22 -28.05
C GLY A 157 -6.49 -5.85 -27.38
N ALA A 158 -6.93 -5.76 -26.13
CA ALA A 158 -6.85 -4.52 -25.38
C ALA A 158 -5.37 -4.17 -25.09
N ASP A 159 -4.90 -3.06 -25.61
CA ASP A 159 -3.54 -2.56 -25.39
C ASP A 159 -3.60 -1.26 -24.57
N PHE A 160 -4.05 -1.36 -23.31
CA PHE A 160 -4.05 -0.22 -22.41
C PHE A 160 -3.58 -0.62 -21.01
N ARG A 161 -2.87 0.28 -20.36
CA ARG A 161 -2.48 0.13 -18.96
C ARG A 161 -3.66 0.38 -18.04
N ARG A 162 -3.80 -0.46 -17.06
CA ARG A 162 -4.75 -0.30 -15.97
C ARG A 162 -4.02 -0.06 -14.68
N PHE A 163 -4.54 0.83 -13.91
CA PHE A 163 -4.09 1.08 -12.57
C PHE A 163 -5.29 1.24 -11.63
N LEU A 164 -5.08 0.99 -10.36
CA LEU A 164 -6.09 1.19 -9.32
C LEU A 164 -5.45 1.90 -8.14
N PHE A 165 -6.01 3.05 -7.79
CA PHE A 165 -5.66 3.74 -6.55
C PHE A 165 -6.39 3.11 -5.38
N LEU A 166 -5.64 2.89 -4.31
CA LEU A 166 -6.12 2.38 -3.03
C LEU A 166 -5.79 3.39 -1.93
N SER A 167 -6.71 3.56 -1.01
CA SER A 167 -6.48 4.35 0.21
C SER A 167 -6.90 3.55 1.44
N PRO A 168 -6.07 2.58 1.85
CA PRO A 168 -6.31 1.80 3.04
C PRO A 168 -6.16 2.61 4.32
N ASP A 169 -7.05 2.36 5.27
CA ASP A 169 -7.04 2.95 6.60
C ASP A 169 -6.57 1.92 7.64
N PHE A 170 -5.64 2.33 8.49
CA PHE A 170 -5.03 1.49 9.51
C PHE A 170 -5.20 2.10 10.90
N ILE A 171 -5.39 1.23 11.89
CA ILE A 171 -5.17 1.56 13.30
C ILE A 171 -3.87 0.90 13.74
N ILE A 172 -3.04 1.65 14.46
CA ILE A 172 -1.82 1.13 15.08
C ILE A 172 -2.11 0.96 16.57
N ASP A 173 -1.84 -0.22 17.13
CA ASP A 173 -2.00 -0.42 18.56
C ASP A 173 -0.82 0.16 19.37
N HIS A 174 -0.98 0.18 20.68
CA HIS A 174 0.04 0.66 21.61
C HIS A 174 1.36 -0.13 21.61
N LYS A 175 1.40 -1.29 20.95
CA LYS A 175 2.61 -2.12 20.74
C LYS A 175 3.24 -1.94 19.35
N GLY A 176 2.62 -1.13 18.48
CA GLY A 176 3.07 -0.91 17.12
C GLY A 176 2.56 -1.95 16.11
N ARG A 177 1.54 -2.73 16.47
CA ARG A 177 0.89 -3.64 15.51
C ARG A 177 -0.09 -2.87 14.65
N ALA A 178 -0.03 -3.11 13.33
CA ALA A 178 -0.92 -2.47 12.36
C ALA A 178 -2.15 -3.37 12.11
N PHE A 179 -3.33 -2.76 12.12
CA PHE A 179 -4.61 -3.40 11.81
C PHE A 179 -5.28 -2.64 10.67
N LEU A 180 -5.60 -3.34 9.59
CA LEU A 180 -6.40 -2.78 8.49
C LEU A 180 -7.84 -2.60 8.95
N VAL A 181 -8.37 -1.40 8.81
CA VAL A 181 -9.77 -1.07 9.11
C VAL A 181 -10.62 -1.23 7.87
N GLU A 182 -10.19 -0.59 6.79
CA GLU A 182 -10.88 -0.63 5.49
C GLU A 182 -9.90 -0.44 4.34
N MET A 183 -10.30 -0.90 3.15
CA MET A 183 -9.58 -0.71 1.89
C MET A 183 -10.47 0.09 0.93
N ASN A 184 -10.22 1.38 0.84
CA ASN A 184 -10.94 2.23 -0.11
C ASN A 184 -10.32 2.15 -1.50
N THR A 185 -11.16 1.97 -2.52
CA THR A 185 -10.75 1.87 -3.93
C THR A 185 -10.85 3.18 -4.70
N ASN A 186 -11.32 4.25 -4.04
CA ASN A 186 -11.45 5.57 -4.61
C ASN A 186 -10.45 6.54 -3.96
N GLY A 187 -9.18 6.37 -4.15
CA GLY A 187 -8.08 7.06 -3.45
C GLY A 187 -8.14 8.59 -3.33
N PHE A 188 -9.28 9.20 -3.64
CA PHE A 188 -9.47 10.65 -3.59
C PHE A 188 -9.86 11.13 -2.20
N MET A 189 -9.25 12.23 -1.78
CA MET A 189 -9.59 12.93 -0.56
C MET A 189 -10.52 14.10 -0.83
N PRO A 190 -11.52 14.33 0.02
CA PRO A 190 -12.28 15.56 0.01
C PRO A 190 -11.51 16.66 0.77
N GLY A 191 -11.40 17.84 0.20
CA GLY A 191 -10.90 19.04 0.87
C GLY A 191 -9.99 19.90 -0.01
N ASP A 192 -10.24 21.20 -0.09
CA ASP A 192 -9.61 22.09 -1.07
C ASP A 192 -8.10 22.28 -0.86
N ASP A 193 -7.63 22.41 0.37
CA ASP A 193 -6.19 22.56 0.67
C ASP A 193 -5.42 21.23 0.56
N VAL A 194 -6.11 20.13 0.80
CA VAL A 194 -5.58 18.76 0.64
C VAL A 194 -5.45 18.45 -0.83
N LEU A 195 -6.41 18.87 -1.64
CA LEU A 195 -6.44 18.62 -3.08
C LEU A 195 -5.18 19.16 -3.78
N TYR A 196 -4.75 20.38 -3.44
CA TYR A 196 -3.57 20.99 -4.07
C TYR A 196 -2.27 20.21 -3.79
N LYS A 197 -2.07 19.76 -2.55
CA LYS A 197 -0.90 18.94 -2.18
C LYS A 197 -0.98 17.53 -2.75
N MET A 198 -2.19 16.98 -2.88
CA MET A 198 -2.42 15.70 -3.53
C MET A 198 -2.34 15.76 -5.05
N GLN A 199 -2.61 16.89 -5.67
CA GLN A 199 -2.41 17.08 -7.11
C GLN A 199 -0.97 16.77 -7.51
N LYS A 200 0.00 17.22 -6.71
CA LYS A 200 1.40 16.86 -6.92
C LYS A 200 1.62 15.35 -6.76
N ASP A 201 1.15 14.74 -5.69
CA ASP A 201 1.34 13.30 -5.45
C ASP A 201 0.59 12.45 -6.49
N THR A 202 -0.55 12.93 -7.01
CA THR A 202 -1.27 12.29 -8.12
C THR A 202 -0.52 12.46 -9.44
N ALA A 203 0.03 13.65 -9.72
CA ALA A 203 0.88 13.88 -10.89
C ALA A 203 2.13 13.00 -10.83
N ASP A 204 2.78 12.90 -9.66
CA ASP A 204 3.90 12.00 -9.43
C ASP A 204 3.49 10.53 -9.66
N ALA A 205 2.30 10.10 -9.24
CA ALA A 205 1.81 8.75 -9.50
C ALA A 205 1.56 8.49 -10.99
N LEU A 206 0.98 9.44 -11.71
CA LEU A 206 0.81 9.35 -13.17
C LEU A 206 2.16 9.34 -13.89
N HIS A 207 3.14 10.09 -13.38
CA HIS A 207 4.51 10.05 -13.88
C HIS A 207 5.16 8.67 -13.67
N VAL A 208 4.99 8.06 -12.49
CA VAL A 208 5.43 6.68 -12.22
C VAL A 208 4.82 5.69 -13.21
N LEU A 209 3.55 5.88 -13.58
CA LEU A 209 2.87 5.07 -14.60
C LEU A 209 3.39 5.31 -16.02
N GLY A 210 4.22 6.34 -16.23
CA GLY A 210 4.73 6.70 -17.55
C GLY A 210 3.67 7.32 -18.45
N ALA A 211 2.69 8.04 -17.88
CA ALA A 211 1.66 8.75 -18.64
C ALA A 211 2.25 9.83 -19.57
N ASP A 212 3.41 10.37 -19.22
CA ASP A 212 4.13 11.38 -19.98
C ASP A 212 4.92 10.82 -21.17
N GLY A 213 4.80 9.51 -21.41
CA GLY A 213 5.60 8.80 -22.41
C GLY A 213 6.94 8.31 -21.88
N PHE A 214 7.55 7.38 -22.59
CA PHE A 214 8.87 6.85 -22.21
C PHE A 214 9.96 7.89 -22.51
N PRO A 215 10.68 8.39 -21.51
CA PRO A 215 11.85 9.21 -21.79
C PRO A 215 12.85 8.42 -22.64
N HIS A 216 13.43 9.07 -23.64
CA HIS A 216 14.38 8.48 -24.58
C HIS A 216 15.75 8.21 -23.94
N HIS A 217 15.83 7.41 -22.91
CA HIS A 217 17.11 6.99 -22.32
C HIS A 217 17.69 5.80 -23.10
N HIS A 218 18.29 6.07 -24.25
CA HIS A 218 18.96 5.06 -25.08
C HIS A 218 19.98 4.23 -24.30
N GLU A 219 20.73 4.86 -23.42
CA GLU A 219 21.76 4.20 -22.61
C GLU A 219 21.16 3.16 -21.64
N TYR A 220 20.04 3.48 -21.02
CA TYR A 220 19.35 2.58 -20.12
C TYR A 220 18.80 1.35 -20.85
N LYS A 221 18.29 1.56 -22.06
CA LYS A 221 17.75 0.45 -22.89
C LYS A 221 18.82 -0.59 -23.18
N HIS A 222 20.03 -0.18 -23.54
CA HIS A 222 21.11 -1.12 -23.83
C HIS A 222 21.55 -1.90 -22.60
N LYS A 223 21.73 -1.25 -21.46
CA LYS A 223 22.10 -1.91 -20.20
C LYS A 223 21.06 -2.93 -19.76
N LEU A 224 19.78 -2.57 -19.82
CA LEU A 224 18.70 -3.47 -19.45
C LEU A 224 18.56 -4.63 -20.44
N ALA A 225 18.71 -4.39 -21.73
CA ALA A 225 18.70 -5.45 -22.74
C ALA A 225 19.85 -6.44 -22.53
N GLN A 226 21.03 -5.95 -22.13
CA GLN A 226 22.16 -6.83 -21.81
C GLN A 226 21.88 -7.63 -20.53
N LEU A 227 21.39 -6.97 -19.48
CA LEU A 227 21.05 -7.63 -18.22
C LEU A 227 19.99 -8.73 -18.41
N TRP A 228 18.98 -8.48 -19.25
CA TRP A 228 18.00 -9.49 -19.63
C TRP A 228 18.64 -10.69 -20.33
N LYS A 229 19.54 -10.45 -21.28
CA LYS A 229 20.28 -11.52 -21.98
C LYS A 229 21.12 -12.35 -21.01
N ASP A 230 21.76 -11.69 -20.05
CA ASP A 230 22.61 -12.36 -19.07
C ASP A 230 21.76 -13.19 -18.09
N PHE A 231 20.58 -12.69 -17.70
CA PHE A 231 19.60 -13.44 -16.94
C PHE A 231 19.16 -14.70 -17.69
N CYS A 232 18.78 -14.58 -18.94
CA CYS A 232 18.34 -15.70 -19.76
C CYS A 232 19.43 -16.79 -19.95
N LYS A 233 20.69 -16.40 -19.87
CA LYS A 233 21.83 -17.33 -19.98
C LYS A 233 22.30 -17.89 -18.64
N SER A 234 21.81 -17.38 -17.52
CA SER A 234 22.34 -17.72 -16.20
C SER A 234 21.95 -19.11 -15.72
N SER A 235 20.87 -19.69 -16.26
CA SER A 235 20.45 -21.06 -15.99
C SER A 235 19.50 -21.57 -17.08
N ASP A 236 19.43 -22.90 -17.24
CA ASP A 236 18.49 -23.53 -18.18
C ASP A 236 17.02 -23.23 -17.82
N ALA A 237 16.72 -23.13 -16.52
CA ALA A 237 15.38 -22.77 -16.06
C ALA A 237 15.00 -21.34 -16.50
N HIS A 238 15.94 -20.38 -16.44
CA HIS A 238 15.72 -19.02 -16.93
C HIS A 238 15.62 -18.97 -18.45
N ALA A 239 16.44 -19.75 -19.17
CA ALA A 239 16.39 -19.82 -20.63
C ALA A 239 14.99 -20.24 -21.13
N MET A 240 14.36 -21.23 -20.49
CA MET A 240 13.00 -21.65 -20.83
C MET A 240 11.95 -20.53 -20.71
N HIS A 241 12.16 -19.59 -19.78
CA HIS A 241 11.26 -18.46 -19.56
C HIS A 241 11.52 -17.25 -20.46
N CYS A 242 12.60 -17.28 -21.23
CA CYS A 242 13.01 -16.16 -22.09
C CYS A 242 12.55 -16.32 -23.54
N ASP A 243 12.11 -17.52 -23.91
CA ASP A 243 11.68 -17.84 -25.27
C ASP A 243 10.16 -17.82 -25.41
N GLY A 244 9.70 -17.68 -26.64
CA GLY A 244 8.28 -17.70 -27.00
C GLY A 244 7.50 -16.49 -26.48
N GLU A 245 6.20 -16.65 -26.43
CA GLU A 245 5.25 -15.58 -26.08
C GLU A 245 5.38 -15.14 -24.62
N LEU A 246 5.60 -16.09 -23.71
CA LEU A 246 5.82 -15.82 -22.29
C LEU A 246 7.11 -15.00 -22.08
N GLY A 247 8.20 -15.32 -22.80
CA GLY A 247 9.45 -14.58 -22.74
C GLY A 247 9.32 -13.14 -23.24
N HIS A 248 8.55 -12.92 -24.29
CA HIS A 248 8.25 -11.55 -24.77
C HIS A 248 7.45 -10.75 -23.72
N SER A 249 6.44 -11.36 -23.13
CA SER A 249 5.63 -10.74 -22.07
C SER A 249 6.45 -10.44 -20.82
N ALA A 250 7.31 -11.37 -20.40
CA ALA A 250 8.20 -11.19 -19.27
C ALA A 250 9.23 -10.07 -19.50
N LYS A 251 9.83 -10.04 -20.67
CA LYS A 251 10.75 -8.96 -21.07
C LYS A 251 10.06 -7.59 -21.02
N ARG A 252 8.87 -7.47 -21.58
CA ARG A 252 8.06 -6.24 -21.53
C ARG A 252 7.78 -5.85 -20.06
N ALA A 253 7.36 -6.80 -19.24
CA ALA A 253 7.04 -6.55 -17.83
C ALA A 253 8.27 -6.10 -17.02
N VAL A 254 9.47 -6.66 -17.29
CA VAL A 254 10.73 -6.18 -16.70
C VAL A 254 11.03 -4.74 -17.11
N TRP A 255 10.84 -4.38 -18.38
CA TRP A 255 11.03 -3.01 -18.85
C TRP A 255 10.10 -2.03 -18.13
N GLU A 256 8.83 -2.36 -18.02
CA GLU A 256 7.84 -1.55 -17.32
C GLU A 256 8.17 -1.39 -15.83
N LEU A 257 8.59 -2.48 -15.17
CA LEU A 257 8.99 -2.48 -13.77
C LEU A 257 10.16 -1.52 -13.51
N ILE A 258 11.22 -1.60 -14.31
CA ILE A 258 12.40 -0.75 -14.16
C ILE A 258 12.05 0.70 -14.50
N HIS A 259 11.20 0.92 -15.49
CA HIS A 259 10.72 2.26 -15.81
C HIS A 259 9.97 2.88 -14.62
N GLU A 260 9.03 2.16 -14.02
CA GLU A 260 8.31 2.61 -12.83
C GLU A 260 9.27 2.91 -11.67
N GLU A 261 10.30 2.08 -11.46
CA GLU A 261 11.30 2.27 -10.41
C GLU A 261 12.09 3.58 -10.60
N VAL A 262 12.56 3.83 -11.81
CA VAL A 262 13.29 5.07 -12.14
C VAL A 262 12.41 6.31 -11.96
N HIS A 263 11.16 6.25 -12.38
CA HIS A 263 10.25 7.37 -12.26
C HIS A 263 9.73 7.56 -10.82
N ALA A 264 9.66 6.50 -10.03
CA ALA A 264 9.30 6.60 -8.63
C ALA A 264 10.38 7.23 -7.77
N PHE A 265 11.66 7.05 -8.13
CA PHE A 265 12.81 7.49 -7.32
C PHE A 265 12.77 8.98 -6.89
N PRO A 266 12.45 9.95 -7.77
CA PRO A 266 12.38 11.36 -7.36
C PRO A 266 11.09 11.73 -6.62
N THR A 267 10.16 10.79 -6.44
CA THR A 267 8.84 11.02 -5.86
C THR A 267 8.72 10.44 -4.44
N ALA A 268 7.56 10.61 -3.83
CA ALA A 268 7.24 9.93 -2.57
C ALA A 268 6.77 8.48 -2.76
N TRP A 269 6.65 7.99 -4.00
CA TRP A 269 6.21 6.64 -4.30
C TRP A 269 7.38 5.66 -4.34
N TYR A 270 7.16 4.43 -3.89
CA TYR A 270 8.14 3.35 -3.97
C TYR A 270 7.44 2.01 -4.12
N ARG A 271 8.11 1.06 -4.75
CA ARG A 271 7.56 -0.26 -4.99
C ARG A 271 7.59 -1.10 -3.71
N ILE A 272 6.45 -1.73 -3.40
CA ILE A 272 6.32 -2.69 -2.32
C ILE A 272 6.10 -4.12 -2.82
N PHE A 273 5.67 -4.31 -4.09
CA PHE A 273 5.52 -5.61 -4.71
C PHE A 273 5.80 -5.53 -6.23
N PRO A 274 6.54 -6.47 -6.84
CA PRO A 274 7.39 -7.45 -6.16
C PRO A 274 8.55 -6.78 -5.45
N SER A 275 8.85 -7.22 -4.25
CA SER A 275 9.98 -6.72 -3.48
C SER A 275 10.70 -7.89 -2.82
N MET A 276 12.03 -7.82 -2.82
CA MET A 276 12.89 -8.77 -2.10
C MET A 276 12.87 -8.54 -0.59
N PHE A 277 12.53 -7.32 -0.16
CA PHE A 277 12.65 -6.87 1.22
C PHE A 277 11.35 -6.94 2.01
N THR A 278 10.22 -7.26 1.38
CA THR A 278 8.96 -7.37 2.09
C THR A 278 8.71 -8.79 2.55
N ASN A 279 8.40 -8.96 3.84
CA ASN A 279 7.89 -10.21 4.43
C ASN A 279 6.57 -10.69 3.76
N ALA A 280 6.02 -9.92 2.82
CA ALA A 280 4.92 -10.37 1.97
C ALA A 280 5.29 -11.65 1.21
N HIS A 281 6.56 -11.82 0.88
CA HIS A 281 7.05 -13.03 0.21
C HIS A 281 7.05 -14.26 1.14
N GLU A 282 7.42 -14.09 2.41
CA GLU A 282 7.35 -15.16 3.41
C GLU A 282 5.90 -15.53 3.74
N ALA A 283 5.00 -14.54 3.76
CA ALA A 283 3.57 -14.79 3.95
C ALA A 283 2.94 -15.51 2.75
N LEU A 284 3.42 -15.26 1.51
CA LEU A 284 3.02 -16.00 0.32
C LEU A 284 3.47 -17.45 0.34
N GLN A 285 4.58 -17.77 1.00
CA GLN A 285 5.01 -19.17 1.17
C GLN A 285 4.07 -19.98 2.08
N GLN A 286 3.29 -19.30 2.91
CA GLN A 286 2.24 -19.91 3.75
C GLN A 286 0.90 -20.04 3.01
N LEU A 287 0.72 -19.32 1.91
CA LEU A 287 -0.41 -19.44 0.99
C LEU A 287 -0.01 -20.39 -0.13
N ASP A 288 -0.98 -21.03 -0.77
CA ASP A 288 -0.72 -21.85 -1.96
C ASP A 288 -0.14 -20.97 -3.08
N PRO A 289 1.18 -21.08 -3.39
CA PRO A 289 1.83 -20.18 -4.34
C PRO A 289 1.25 -20.33 -5.76
N ASP A 290 0.79 -21.53 -6.13
CA ASP A 290 0.26 -21.80 -7.46
C ASP A 290 -1.08 -21.09 -7.69
N LYS A 291 -1.79 -20.77 -6.63
CA LYS A 291 -3.05 -20.03 -6.70
C LYS A 291 -2.86 -18.53 -6.82
N PHE A 292 -1.82 -17.97 -6.18
CA PHE A 292 -1.67 -16.51 -6.03
C PHE A 292 -0.54 -15.91 -6.86
N VAL A 293 0.36 -16.73 -7.41
CA VAL A 293 1.54 -16.30 -8.17
C VAL A 293 1.41 -16.75 -9.62
N THR A 294 1.42 -15.82 -10.57
CA THR A 294 1.41 -16.17 -12.00
C THR A 294 2.82 -16.54 -12.47
N PRO A 295 2.97 -17.22 -13.63
CA PRO A 295 4.27 -17.47 -14.24
C PRO A 295 5.07 -16.17 -14.46
N LEU A 296 4.40 -15.06 -14.83
CA LEU A 296 5.07 -13.75 -14.99
C LEU A 296 5.57 -13.21 -13.66
N ASP A 297 4.81 -13.33 -12.56
CA ASP A 297 5.26 -12.94 -11.22
C ASP A 297 6.54 -13.69 -10.81
N ALA A 298 6.59 -15.00 -11.11
CA ALA A 298 7.75 -15.85 -10.80
C ALA A 298 8.99 -15.38 -11.58
N ILE A 299 8.86 -15.14 -12.89
CA ILE A 299 9.96 -14.68 -13.74
C ILE A 299 10.47 -13.31 -13.29
N ILE A 300 9.58 -12.37 -12.98
CA ILE A 300 9.98 -11.03 -12.50
C ILE A 300 10.73 -11.12 -11.17
N ARG A 301 10.26 -11.96 -10.26
CA ARG A 301 10.94 -12.20 -8.99
C ARG A 301 12.35 -12.76 -9.19
N ASP A 302 12.50 -13.75 -10.06
CA ASP A 302 13.79 -14.38 -10.33
C ASP A 302 14.74 -13.42 -11.07
N PHE A 303 14.22 -12.59 -11.97
CA PHE A 303 14.99 -11.50 -12.59
C PHE A 303 15.48 -10.48 -11.54
N LEU A 304 14.64 -10.08 -10.60
CA LEU A 304 15.04 -9.14 -9.54
C LEU A 304 16.16 -9.72 -8.66
N ARG A 305 16.07 -11.00 -8.30
CA ARG A 305 17.13 -11.70 -7.58
C ARG A 305 18.43 -11.75 -8.37
N PHE A 306 18.35 -12.10 -9.66
CA PHE A 306 19.51 -12.11 -10.54
C PHE A 306 20.15 -10.70 -10.63
N ARG A 307 19.34 -9.65 -10.82
CA ARG A 307 19.82 -8.26 -10.88
C ARG A 307 20.55 -7.85 -9.60
N GLU A 308 20.03 -8.21 -8.44
CA GLU A 308 20.62 -7.88 -7.16
C GLU A 308 22.00 -8.56 -6.95
N LEU A 309 22.10 -9.81 -7.35
CA LEU A 309 23.35 -10.58 -7.24
C LEU A 309 24.44 -10.09 -8.23
N HIS A 310 24.06 -9.60 -9.40
CA HIS A 310 25.01 -9.27 -10.48
C HIS A 310 25.19 -7.76 -10.69
N ASN A 311 24.38 -6.94 -10.07
CA ASN A 311 24.52 -5.48 -10.12
C ASN A 311 24.16 -4.83 -8.76
N PRO A 312 25.02 -4.97 -7.76
CA PRO A 312 24.78 -4.47 -6.40
C PRO A 312 24.63 -2.95 -6.32
N LEU A 313 25.03 -2.21 -7.37
CA LEU A 313 24.88 -0.74 -7.44
C LEU A 313 23.49 -0.30 -7.95
N ALA A 314 22.64 -1.22 -8.40
CA ALA A 314 21.30 -0.89 -8.87
C ALA A 314 20.32 -0.45 -7.75
N GLY A 315 20.76 -0.48 -6.49
CA GLY A 315 20.00 0.05 -5.32
C GLY A 315 20.20 1.55 -5.07
N TYR A 316 20.98 2.24 -5.89
CA TYR A 316 21.26 3.68 -5.79
C TYR A 316 20.72 4.48 -6.98
N ALA A 317 19.85 3.89 -7.79
CA ALA A 317 19.12 4.62 -8.82
C ALA A 317 17.80 5.14 -8.27
#